data_dc314e8d27c863cad816fbcc2f43a584
#
_entry.id   dc314e8d27c863cad816fbcc2f43a584
#
_cell.length_a   1.000
_cell.length_b   1.000
_cell.length_c   1.000
_cell.angle_alpha   90.00
_cell.angle_beta   90.00
_cell.angle_gamma   90.00
#
_symmetry.space_group_name_H-M   'P 1'
#
loop_
_entity.id
_entity.type
_entity.pdbx_description
1 polymer ?
#
loop_
_entity_poly.entity_id
_entity_poly.type
_entity_poly.pdbx_seq_one_letter_code
_entity_poly.pdbx_strand_id
1 'polypeptide(L)'
;MNVQPMLYAKEIASDGPTLVFLPGVGGTTRYWERRIAPLAAMYRLLLVDLLGYGRSPKPWTTYSGERHVAELHRVLKERDHFTLVGHSFGAIVAVAYAACYPQQVERLILLSLPYFGSEARAKRFFRQRATLESWFMTNIMLAVIACILTRRVLRRVLPRFLTNMPLEVVQDLALHTWRSSTSTIWDGIYRYDLAADARQLPPELPVLLIHGDRDTTAPLAGAQELAAHHPAAVLVTLPGVDHHPLLRDPSRCVEAIRLFSVTGVSHVLDTPVAAAALAAS
;
A
#
# COMPACT_ATOMS: atom_id res chain seq x y z
N MET A 1 -32.05 9.01 7.47
CA MET A 1 -30.70 8.46 7.74
C MET A 1 -29.72 9.03 6.73
N ASN A 2 -28.74 9.84 7.19
CA ASN A 2 -27.69 10.32 6.27
C ASN A 2 -26.81 9.11 5.90
N VAL A 3 -27.00 8.58 4.72
CA VAL A 3 -26.11 7.55 4.16
C VAL A 3 -24.76 8.22 3.94
N GLN A 4 -23.75 7.90 4.77
CA GLN A 4 -22.40 8.39 4.53
C GLN A 4 -21.91 7.83 3.19
N PRO A 5 -21.33 8.67 2.33
CA PRO A 5 -20.84 8.23 1.02
C PRO A 5 -19.79 7.12 1.18
N MET A 6 -19.89 6.08 0.38
CA MET A 6 -18.94 4.95 0.35
C MET A 6 -17.61 5.37 -0.27
N LEU A 7 -16.56 4.58 -0.05
CA LEU A 7 -15.31 4.73 -0.78
C LEU A 7 -15.54 4.59 -2.28
N TYR A 8 -14.78 5.36 -3.06
CA TYR A 8 -14.77 5.17 -4.50
C TYR A 8 -14.07 3.86 -4.84
N ALA A 9 -14.75 3.03 -5.60
CA ALA A 9 -14.24 1.78 -6.11
C ALA A 9 -14.47 1.70 -7.62
N LYS A 10 -13.46 1.21 -8.35
CA LYS A 10 -13.52 0.92 -9.79
C LYS A 10 -13.34 -0.57 -9.99
N GLU A 11 -14.34 -1.20 -10.58
CA GLU A 11 -14.28 -2.62 -10.92
C GLU A 11 -13.95 -2.78 -12.40
N ILE A 12 -13.04 -3.72 -12.69
CA ILE A 12 -12.77 -4.24 -14.02
C ILE A 12 -13.24 -5.70 -13.97
N ALA A 13 -14.40 -5.95 -14.56
CA ALA A 13 -15.10 -7.21 -14.43
C ALA A 13 -14.44 -8.31 -15.28
N SER A 14 -14.34 -9.52 -14.70
CA SER A 14 -14.10 -10.79 -15.36
C SER A 14 -14.77 -11.89 -14.51
N ASP A 15 -14.81 -13.10 -15.00
CA ASP A 15 -15.38 -14.25 -14.27
C ASP A 15 -14.36 -14.89 -13.29
N GLY A 16 -13.15 -14.39 -13.23
CA GLY A 16 -12.07 -14.91 -12.39
C GLY A 16 -12.16 -14.50 -10.92
N PRO A 17 -11.24 -15.01 -10.09
CA PRO A 17 -11.11 -14.63 -8.68
C PRO A 17 -10.88 -13.12 -8.51
N THR A 18 -11.32 -12.58 -7.38
CA THR A 18 -11.23 -11.14 -7.13
C THR A 18 -9.88 -10.75 -6.53
N LEU A 19 -9.22 -9.76 -7.14
CA LEU A 19 -8.07 -9.06 -6.57
C LEU A 19 -8.49 -7.64 -6.19
N VAL A 20 -8.31 -7.25 -4.93
CA VAL A 20 -8.63 -5.93 -4.40
C VAL A 20 -7.36 -5.12 -4.22
N PHE A 21 -7.27 -3.94 -4.81
CA PHE A 21 -6.06 -3.11 -4.84
C PHE A 21 -6.21 -1.83 -4.02
N LEU A 22 -5.31 -1.64 -3.05
CA LEU A 22 -5.29 -0.53 -2.11
C LEU A 22 -4.02 0.31 -2.30
N PRO A 23 -4.11 1.59 -2.72
CA PRO A 23 -2.94 2.45 -2.92
C PRO A 23 -2.36 2.98 -1.60
N GLY A 24 -1.17 3.58 -1.67
CA GLY A 24 -0.53 4.27 -0.57
C GLY A 24 -1.09 5.68 -0.31
N VAL A 25 -0.44 6.40 0.61
CA VAL A 25 -0.75 7.81 0.93
C VAL A 25 -0.66 8.67 -0.33
N GLY A 26 -1.71 9.42 -0.62
CA GLY A 26 -1.79 10.25 -1.83
C GLY A 26 -2.05 9.48 -3.13
N GLY A 27 -1.99 8.15 -3.12
CA GLY A 27 -2.30 7.32 -4.27
C GLY A 27 -3.80 7.16 -4.50
N THR A 28 -4.15 6.77 -5.72
CA THR A 28 -5.53 6.48 -6.16
C THR A 28 -5.57 5.21 -6.99
N THR A 29 -6.76 4.84 -7.46
CA THR A 29 -6.94 3.73 -8.42
C THR A 29 -6.02 3.85 -9.64
N ARG A 30 -5.65 5.07 -10.07
CA ARG A 30 -4.78 5.33 -11.22
C ARG A 30 -3.35 4.84 -11.04
N TYR A 31 -2.89 4.69 -9.79
CA TYR A 31 -1.60 4.05 -9.49
C TYR A 31 -1.53 2.63 -10.06
N TRP A 32 -2.65 1.93 -10.05
CA TRP A 32 -2.78 0.53 -10.46
C TRP A 32 -3.17 0.35 -11.93
N GLU A 33 -4.20 1.07 -12.39
CA GLU A 33 -5.01 0.79 -13.58
C GLU A 33 -4.25 0.27 -14.81
N ARG A 34 -3.29 1.06 -15.31
CA ARG A 34 -2.55 0.70 -16.52
C ARG A 34 -1.56 -0.44 -16.31
N ARG A 35 -1.02 -0.56 -15.11
CA ARG A 35 0.09 -1.47 -14.80
C ARG A 35 -0.39 -2.88 -14.56
N ILE A 36 -1.56 -3.04 -13.96
CA ILE A 36 -2.17 -4.33 -13.67
C ILE A 36 -3.17 -4.78 -14.75
N ALA A 37 -3.34 -4.02 -15.83
CA ALA A 37 -4.26 -4.35 -16.90
C ALA A 37 -4.13 -5.80 -17.44
N PRO A 38 -2.93 -6.39 -17.54
CA PRO A 38 -2.79 -7.78 -17.96
C PRO A 38 -3.50 -8.79 -17.05
N LEU A 39 -3.67 -8.48 -15.77
CA LEU A 39 -4.36 -9.36 -14.82
C LEU A 39 -5.86 -9.46 -15.10
N ALA A 40 -6.47 -8.46 -15.76
CA ALA A 40 -7.90 -8.42 -16.05
C ALA A 40 -8.37 -9.57 -16.97
N ALA A 41 -7.45 -10.23 -17.70
CA ALA A 41 -7.76 -11.40 -18.48
C ALA A 41 -8.12 -12.63 -17.64
N MET A 42 -7.67 -12.68 -16.36
CA MET A 42 -7.81 -13.85 -15.50
C MET A 42 -8.52 -13.55 -14.17
N TYR A 43 -8.56 -12.27 -13.77
CA TYR A 43 -9.02 -11.83 -12.46
C TYR A 43 -10.03 -10.69 -12.57
N ARG A 44 -10.99 -10.68 -11.68
CA ARG A 44 -11.80 -9.50 -11.39
C ARG A 44 -10.97 -8.53 -10.56
N LEU A 45 -10.75 -7.31 -11.06
CA LEU A 45 -9.93 -6.32 -10.38
C LEU A 45 -10.83 -5.26 -9.73
N LEU A 46 -10.74 -5.09 -8.41
CA LEU A 46 -11.41 -4.05 -7.66
C LEU A 46 -10.37 -3.06 -7.13
N LEU A 47 -10.35 -1.87 -7.69
CA LEU A 47 -9.43 -0.81 -7.30
C LEU A 47 -10.17 0.19 -6.39
N VAL A 48 -9.62 0.49 -5.22
CA VAL A 48 -10.30 1.32 -4.20
C VAL A 48 -9.46 2.55 -3.88
N ASP A 49 -10.03 3.74 -3.97
CA ASP A 49 -9.44 4.94 -3.36
C ASP A 49 -9.71 4.91 -1.85
N LEU A 50 -8.65 4.99 -1.03
CA LEU A 50 -8.80 4.99 0.42
C LEU A 50 -9.48 6.27 0.95
N LEU A 51 -10.06 6.21 2.13
CA LEU A 51 -10.69 7.36 2.79
C LEU A 51 -9.73 8.56 2.84
N GLY A 52 -10.19 9.72 2.43
CA GLY A 52 -9.37 10.93 2.43
C GLY A 52 -8.57 11.19 1.15
N TYR A 53 -8.61 10.26 0.18
CA TYR A 53 -7.82 10.33 -1.05
C TYR A 53 -8.68 10.22 -2.31
N GLY A 54 -8.13 10.65 -3.44
CA GLY A 54 -8.74 10.52 -4.75
C GLY A 54 -10.19 11.01 -4.81
N ARG A 55 -11.08 10.13 -5.23
CA ARG A 55 -12.53 10.33 -5.35
C ARG A 55 -13.29 9.93 -4.08
N SER A 56 -12.62 9.27 -3.13
CA SER A 56 -13.24 8.87 -1.87
C SER A 56 -13.56 10.08 -0.97
N PRO A 57 -14.53 9.94 -0.05
CA PRO A 57 -14.91 10.98 0.90
C PRO A 57 -13.73 11.47 1.73
N LYS A 58 -13.76 12.75 2.10
CA LYS A 58 -12.73 13.42 2.89
C LYS A 58 -13.33 14.07 4.14
N PRO A 59 -13.97 13.26 5.03
CA PRO A 59 -14.64 13.81 6.23
C PRO A 59 -13.62 14.42 7.19
N TRP A 60 -14.13 15.27 8.09
CA TRP A 60 -13.35 15.81 9.20
C TRP A 60 -13.27 14.77 10.32
N THR A 61 -12.30 13.86 10.26
CA THR A 61 -12.14 12.74 11.18
C THR A 61 -10.66 12.43 11.43
N THR A 62 -10.36 11.49 12.31
CA THR A 62 -9.07 10.83 12.41
C THR A 62 -8.99 9.73 11.37
N TYR A 63 -7.88 9.68 10.65
CA TYR A 63 -7.64 8.70 9.58
C TYR A 63 -6.73 7.58 10.11
N SER A 64 -7.20 6.89 11.16
CA SER A 64 -6.49 5.74 11.75
C SER A 64 -6.65 4.48 10.90
N GLY A 65 -5.84 3.45 11.20
CA GLY A 65 -5.93 2.14 10.54
C GLY A 65 -7.33 1.53 10.68
N GLU A 66 -7.90 1.55 11.89
CA GLU A 66 -9.24 1.00 12.19
C GLU A 66 -10.33 1.74 11.40
N ARG A 67 -10.19 3.07 11.25
CA ARG A 67 -11.15 3.83 10.46
C ARG A 67 -11.09 3.44 8.98
N HIS A 68 -9.90 3.24 8.43
CA HIS A 68 -9.75 2.77 7.05
C HIS A 68 -10.31 1.36 6.86
N VAL A 69 -10.07 0.45 7.81
CA VAL A 69 -10.64 -0.92 7.80
C VAL A 69 -12.16 -0.88 7.82
N ALA A 70 -12.76 -0.08 8.71
CA ALA A 70 -14.21 0.04 8.80
C ALA A 70 -14.85 0.55 7.50
N GLU A 71 -14.24 1.57 6.86
CA GLU A 71 -14.76 2.10 5.58
C GLU A 71 -14.53 1.13 4.42
N LEU A 72 -13.40 0.42 4.40
CA LEU A 72 -13.12 -0.61 3.40
C LEU A 72 -14.10 -1.79 3.53
N HIS A 73 -14.42 -2.21 4.76
CA HIS A 73 -15.39 -3.27 5.00
C HIS A 73 -16.78 -2.93 4.44
N ARG A 74 -17.20 -1.69 4.47
CA ARG A 74 -18.48 -1.27 3.85
C ARG A 74 -18.52 -1.56 2.34
N VAL A 75 -17.36 -1.55 1.67
CA VAL A 75 -17.23 -1.88 0.24
C VAL A 75 -17.13 -3.38 0.01
N LEU A 76 -16.49 -4.10 0.93
CA LEU A 76 -16.12 -5.50 0.74
C LEU A 76 -17.05 -6.52 1.44
N LYS A 77 -17.94 -6.08 2.34
CA LYS A 77 -18.75 -6.96 3.20
C LYS A 77 -19.63 -7.98 2.47
N GLU A 78 -20.01 -7.67 1.23
CA GLU A 78 -20.82 -8.57 0.38
C GLU A 78 -19.93 -9.43 -0.55
N ARG A 79 -18.62 -9.43 -0.33
CA ARG A 79 -17.65 -10.18 -1.14
C ARG A 79 -16.96 -11.21 -0.27
N ASP A 80 -16.95 -12.43 -0.76
CA ASP A 80 -16.25 -13.54 -0.11
C ASP A 80 -15.01 -13.93 -0.95
N HIS A 81 -13.97 -14.40 -0.26
CA HIS A 81 -12.81 -15.02 -0.86
C HIS A 81 -12.10 -14.17 -1.92
N PHE A 82 -11.35 -13.17 -1.47
CA PHE A 82 -10.54 -12.32 -2.36
C PHE A 82 -9.09 -12.21 -1.88
N THR A 83 -8.20 -11.88 -2.82
CA THR A 83 -6.82 -11.51 -2.51
C THR A 83 -6.73 -10.00 -2.31
N LEU A 84 -6.16 -9.55 -1.19
CA LEU A 84 -5.84 -8.14 -0.94
C LEU A 84 -4.43 -7.80 -1.42
N VAL A 85 -4.33 -6.78 -2.26
CA VAL A 85 -3.06 -6.24 -2.76
C VAL A 85 -2.92 -4.80 -2.27
N GLY A 86 -1.96 -4.54 -1.40
CA GLY A 86 -1.72 -3.21 -0.84
C GLY A 86 -0.35 -2.65 -1.19
N HIS A 87 -0.27 -1.35 -1.48
CA HIS A 87 0.99 -0.63 -1.60
C HIS A 87 1.15 0.37 -0.46
N SER A 88 2.30 0.40 0.19
CA SER A 88 2.63 1.38 1.24
C SER A 88 1.54 1.38 2.33
N PHE A 89 0.90 2.50 2.63
CA PHE A 89 -0.20 2.55 3.59
C PHE A 89 -1.35 1.57 3.26
N GLY A 90 -1.63 1.34 1.97
CA GLY A 90 -2.59 0.31 1.56
C GLY A 90 -2.21 -1.10 2.00
N ALA A 91 -0.91 -1.39 2.16
CA ALA A 91 -0.44 -2.65 2.72
C ALA A 91 -0.73 -2.77 4.22
N ILE A 92 -0.60 -1.66 4.99
CA ILE A 92 -1.03 -1.64 6.41
C ILE A 92 -2.53 -1.93 6.51
N VAL A 93 -3.36 -1.23 5.71
CA VAL A 93 -4.82 -1.44 5.71
C VAL A 93 -5.17 -2.88 5.31
N ALA A 94 -4.43 -3.48 4.37
CA ALA A 94 -4.63 -4.87 3.97
C ALA A 94 -4.35 -5.87 5.11
N VAL A 95 -3.24 -5.70 5.84
CA VAL A 95 -2.93 -6.53 7.02
C VAL A 95 -4.00 -6.35 8.09
N ALA A 96 -4.35 -5.11 8.42
CA ALA A 96 -5.37 -4.80 9.43
C ALA A 96 -6.75 -5.37 9.05
N TYR A 97 -7.11 -5.31 7.76
CA TYR A 97 -8.36 -5.89 7.27
C TYR A 97 -8.36 -7.42 7.39
N ALA A 98 -7.28 -8.08 6.99
CA ALA A 98 -7.17 -9.54 7.08
C ALA A 98 -7.20 -10.04 8.53
N ALA A 99 -6.63 -9.28 9.48
CA ALA A 99 -6.71 -9.58 10.91
C ALA A 99 -8.14 -9.46 11.44
N CYS A 100 -8.91 -8.45 10.99
CA CYS A 100 -10.31 -8.24 11.42
C CYS A 100 -11.29 -9.19 10.73
N TYR A 101 -11.04 -9.56 9.47
CA TYR A 101 -11.96 -10.35 8.63
C TYR A 101 -11.23 -11.50 7.92
N PRO A 102 -10.61 -12.42 8.69
CA PRO A 102 -9.76 -13.46 8.11
C PRO A 102 -10.49 -14.41 7.17
N GLN A 103 -11.80 -14.60 7.36
CA GLN A 103 -12.62 -15.50 6.55
C GLN A 103 -12.87 -14.99 5.12
N GLN A 104 -12.67 -13.68 4.88
CA GLN A 104 -12.88 -13.08 3.56
C GLN A 104 -11.59 -13.02 2.73
N VAL A 105 -10.42 -13.09 3.38
CA VAL A 105 -9.12 -12.88 2.72
C VAL A 105 -8.43 -14.21 2.48
N GLU A 106 -8.25 -14.57 1.20
CA GLU A 106 -7.54 -15.79 0.84
C GLU A 106 -6.02 -15.60 0.81
N ARG A 107 -5.55 -14.42 0.43
CA ARG A 107 -4.11 -14.10 0.30
C ARG A 107 -3.86 -12.62 0.55
N LEU A 108 -2.66 -12.30 1.01
CA LEU A 108 -2.14 -10.93 1.11
C LEU A 108 -0.96 -10.74 0.16
N ILE A 109 -0.94 -9.60 -0.55
CA ILE A 109 0.20 -9.16 -1.36
C ILE A 109 0.53 -7.72 -0.96
N LEU A 110 1.71 -7.51 -0.38
CA LEU A 110 2.12 -6.29 0.29
C LEU A 110 3.34 -5.67 -0.40
N LEU A 111 3.14 -4.58 -1.14
CA LEU A 111 4.21 -3.86 -1.81
C LEU A 111 4.70 -2.71 -0.92
N SER A 112 6.01 -2.68 -0.64
CA SER A 112 6.67 -1.61 0.14
C SER A 112 5.96 -1.31 1.46
N LEU A 113 5.72 -2.34 2.28
CA LEU A 113 5.04 -2.21 3.58
C LEU A 113 5.82 -1.31 4.54
N PRO A 114 5.26 -0.18 5.02
CA PRO A 114 5.95 0.72 5.95
C PRO A 114 5.78 0.25 7.41
N TYR A 115 6.50 -0.77 7.81
CA TYR A 115 6.48 -1.26 9.18
C TYR A 115 7.66 -0.68 9.99
N PHE A 116 7.37 0.25 10.88
CA PHE A 116 8.37 0.90 11.74
C PHE A 116 8.37 0.38 13.19
N GLY A 117 7.29 -0.25 13.62
CA GLY A 117 7.12 -0.74 14.99
C GLY A 117 6.84 0.33 16.04
N SER A 118 7.19 1.62 15.81
CA SER A 118 6.83 2.74 16.68
C SER A 118 7.07 4.10 16.03
N GLU A 119 6.39 5.15 16.51
CA GLU A 119 6.62 6.55 16.08
C GLU A 119 8.08 6.99 16.30
N ALA A 120 8.71 6.55 17.39
CA ALA A 120 10.10 6.89 17.68
C ALA A 120 11.07 6.28 16.66
N ARG A 121 10.84 5.00 16.26
CA ARG A 121 11.63 4.30 15.22
C ARG A 121 11.41 4.95 13.86
N ALA A 122 10.17 5.31 13.50
CA ALA A 122 9.85 6.01 12.26
C ALA A 122 10.59 7.36 12.18
N LYS A 123 10.51 8.18 13.21
CA LYS A 123 11.24 9.47 13.27
C LYS A 123 12.75 9.30 13.19
N ARG A 124 13.31 8.27 13.83
CA ARG A 124 14.75 7.95 13.74
C ARG A 124 15.13 7.58 12.32
N PHE A 125 14.35 6.72 11.67
CA PHE A 125 14.56 6.28 10.29
C PHE A 125 14.66 7.46 9.32
N PHE A 126 13.73 8.42 9.39
CA PHE A 126 13.77 9.60 8.53
C PHE A 126 14.88 10.58 8.90
N ARG A 127 15.13 10.84 10.20
CA ARG A 127 16.21 11.77 10.63
C ARG A 127 17.59 11.34 10.20
N GLN A 128 17.86 10.03 10.16
CA GLN A 128 19.16 9.51 9.71
C GLN A 128 19.47 9.83 8.25
N ARG A 129 18.47 10.12 7.42
CA ARG A 129 18.64 10.45 6.00
C ARG A 129 18.92 11.91 5.72
N ALA A 130 18.64 12.81 6.66
CA ALA A 130 18.89 14.27 6.57
C ALA A 130 18.37 14.91 5.26
N THR A 131 17.32 14.38 4.66
CA THR A 131 16.70 14.91 3.43
C THR A 131 15.62 15.93 3.75
N LEU A 132 15.25 16.77 2.78
CA LEU A 132 14.11 17.70 2.93
C LEU A 132 12.82 16.94 3.28
N GLU A 133 12.61 15.77 2.70
CA GLU A 133 11.48 14.87 3.00
C GLU A 133 11.46 14.50 4.48
N SER A 134 12.61 14.22 5.09
CA SER A 134 12.68 13.82 6.50
C SER A 134 12.16 14.89 7.46
N TRP A 135 12.25 16.17 7.12
CA TRP A 135 11.67 17.25 7.91
C TRP A 135 10.14 17.20 7.92
N PHE A 136 9.53 16.94 6.76
CA PHE A 136 8.07 16.80 6.67
C PHE A 136 7.56 15.51 7.31
N MET A 137 8.33 14.43 7.23
CA MET A 137 7.98 13.13 7.82
C MET A 137 8.21 13.07 9.34
N THR A 138 8.91 14.04 9.93
CA THR A 138 9.20 14.07 11.38
C THR A 138 8.54 15.22 12.12
N ASN A 139 7.96 16.20 11.41
CA ASN A 139 7.33 17.37 11.99
C ASN A 139 5.96 17.63 11.36
N ILE A 140 4.90 17.43 12.16
CA ILE A 140 3.51 17.52 11.70
C ILE A 140 3.16 18.93 11.17
N MET A 141 3.70 20.00 11.75
CA MET A 141 3.42 21.36 11.30
C MET A 141 4.00 21.61 9.90
N LEU A 142 5.23 21.12 9.67
CA LEU A 142 5.85 21.21 8.34
C LEU A 142 5.11 20.36 7.32
N ALA A 143 4.63 19.17 7.72
CA ALA A 143 3.80 18.32 6.87
C ALA A 143 2.49 19.02 6.48
N VAL A 144 1.81 19.68 7.41
CA VAL A 144 0.60 20.48 7.15
C VAL A 144 0.89 21.58 6.13
N ILE A 145 1.95 22.35 6.35
CA ILE A 145 2.35 23.45 5.44
C ILE A 145 2.66 22.88 4.05
N ALA A 146 3.45 21.80 3.98
CA ALA A 146 3.78 21.13 2.71
C ALA A 146 2.52 20.67 1.97
N CYS A 147 1.56 20.04 2.65
CA CYS A 147 0.31 19.61 2.05
C CYS A 147 -0.51 20.78 1.50
N ILE A 148 -0.60 21.90 2.25
CA ILE A 148 -1.33 23.09 1.82
C ILE A 148 -0.66 23.70 0.58
N LEU A 149 0.67 23.85 0.60
CA LEU A 149 1.45 24.38 -0.53
C LEU A 149 1.31 23.50 -1.76
N THR A 150 1.50 22.19 -1.62
CA THR A 150 1.37 21.22 -2.72
C THR A 150 -0.02 21.31 -3.36
N ARG A 151 -1.06 21.35 -2.55
CA ARG A 151 -2.43 21.37 -3.06
C ARG A 151 -2.83 22.72 -3.68
N ARG A 152 -2.45 23.85 -3.07
CA ARG A 152 -2.91 25.17 -3.50
C ARG A 152 -2.03 25.81 -4.56
N VAL A 153 -0.72 25.63 -4.45
CA VAL A 153 0.28 26.32 -5.25
C VAL A 153 0.98 25.37 -6.24
N LEU A 154 1.56 24.28 -5.72
CA LEU A 154 2.46 23.44 -6.50
C LEU A 154 1.76 22.45 -7.43
N ARG A 155 0.47 22.16 -7.24
CA ARG A 155 -0.25 21.14 -8.03
C ARG A 155 -0.10 21.29 -9.55
N ARG A 156 0.04 22.54 -10.05
CA ARG A 156 0.19 22.83 -11.49
C ARG A 156 1.61 22.67 -11.98
N VAL A 157 2.59 22.83 -11.09
CA VAL A 157 4.02 22.78 -11.45
C VAL A 157 4.69 21.49 -10.98
N LEU A 158 4.11 20.77 -10.04
CA LEU A 158 4.62 19.53 -9.48
C LEU A 158 5.02 18.50 -10.55
N PRO A 159 4.23 18.30 -11.63
CA PRO A 159 4.62 17.39 -12.72
C PRO A 159 5.92 17.76 -13.44
N ARG A 160 6.36 19.01 -13.35
CA ARG A 160 7.64 19.44 -13.95
C ARG A 160 8.85 19.06 -13.09
N PHE A 161 8.63 18.84 -11.79
CA PHE A 161 9.70 18.50 -10.83
C PHE A 161 9.75 16.99 -10.54
N LEU A 162 8.63 16.31 -10.56
CA LEU A 162 8.53 14.86 -10.32
C LEU A 162 8.48 14.08 -11.66
N THR A 163 9.51 14.24 -12.46
CA THR A 163 9.61 13.61 -13.80
C THR A 163 9.87 12.11 -13.76
N ASN A 164 10.27 11.59 -12.61
CA ASN A 164 10.52 10.17 -12.37
C ASN A 164 9.25 9.36 -12.03
N MET A 165 8.08 10.02 -11.98
CA MET A 165 6.78 9.40 -11.77
C MET A 165 5.84 9.68 -12.94
N PRO A 166 4.91 8.75 -13.26
CA PRO A 166 3.87 9.00 -14.26
C PRO A 166 3.01 10.20 -13.91
N LEU A 167 2.63 10.98 -14.93
CA LEU A 167 1.90 12.25 -14.75
C LEU A 167 0.61 12.08 -13.95
N GLU A 168 -0.13 11.01 -14.22
CA GLU A 168 -1.38 10.72 -13.52
C GLU A 168 -1.17 10.48 -12.02
N VAL A 169 -0.07 9.81 -11.64
CA VAL A 169 0.28 9.56 -10.23
C VAL A 169 0.65 10.87 -9.54
N VAL A 170 1.47 11.70 -10.20
CA VAL A 170 1.87 13.01 -9.66
C VAL A 170 0.66 13.94 -9.46
N GLN A 171 -0.29 13.93 -10.40
CA GLN A 171 -1.53 14.73 -10.28
C GLN A 171 -2.37 14.28 -9.10
N ASP A 172 -2.41 12.99 -8.82
CA ASP A 172 -3.22 12.41 -7.74
C ASP A 172 -2.65 12.72 -6.35
N LEU A 173 -1.33 12.96 -6.23
CA LEU A 173 -0.70 13.39 -4.99
C LEU A 173 -1.33 14.67 -4.38
N ALA A 174 -2.03 15.47 -5.18
CA ALA A 174 -2.75 16.66 -4.71
C ALA A 174 -4.23 16.40 -4.33
N LEU A 175 -4.75 15.17 -4.51
CA LEU A 175 -6.16 14.83 -4.29
C LEU A 175 -6.46 14.36 -2.85
N HIS A 176 -5.83 15.01 -1.88
CA HIS A 176 -6.04 14.77 -0.45
C HIS A 176 -6.29 16.08 0.31
N THR A 177 -6.61 16.00 1.60
CA THR A 177 -6.60 17.16 2.50
C THR A 177 -5.34 17.12 3.38
N TRP A 178 -4.92 18.27 3.93
CA TRP A 178 -3.82 18.26 4.89
C TRP A 178 -4.13 17.33 6.08
N ARG A 179 -5.39 17.30 6.52
CA ARG A 179 -5.84 16.45 7.61
C ARG A 179 -5.76 14.96 7.26
N SER A 180 -6.27 14.55 6.09
CA SER A 180 -6.19 13.15 5.69
C SER A 180 -4.74 12.69 5.55
N SER A 181 -3.87 13.50 4.96
CA SER A 181 -2.46 13.15 4.80
C SER A 181 -1.73 13.05 6.13
N THR A 182 -1.80 14.09 6.97
CA THR A 182 -1.08 14.09 8.26
C THR A 182 -1.61 13.06 9.24
N SER A 183 -2.94 12.93 9.39
CA SER A 183 -3.52 11.94 10.29
C SER A 183 -3.22 10.51 9.81
N THR A 184 -3.26 10.22 8.51
CA THR A 184 -2.84 8.91 7.99
C THR A 184 -1.38 8.59 8.35
N ILE A 185 -0.45 9.57 8.19
CA ILE A 185 0.97 9.33 8.51
C ILE A 185 1.16 9.10 10.01
N TRP A 186 0.57 9.96 10.87
CA TRP A 186 0.79 9.88 12.30
C TRP A 186 -0.06 8.80 12.98
N ASP A 187 -1.35 8.73 12.69
CA ASP A 187 -2.28 7.84 13.38
C ASP A 187 -2.44 6.49 12.64
N GLY A 188 -2.32 6.49 11.31
CA GLY A 188 -2.45 5.28 10.49
C GLY A 188 -1.15 4.51 10.24
N ILE A 189 0.04 5.17 10.34
CA ILE A 189 1.32 4.50 10.10
C ILE A 189 2.19 4.48 11.36
N TYR A 190 2.48 5.65 11.98
CA TYR A 190 3.51 5.71 13.02
C TYR A 190 3.03 5.20 14.38
N ARG A 191 1.78 5.45 14.75
CA ARG A 191 1.16 5.07 16.02
C ARG A 191 0.34 3.81 15.94
N TYR A 192 0.06 3.35 14.72
CA TYR A 192 -0.72 2.15 14.52
C TYR A 192 0.06 0.90 14.91
N ASP A 193 -0.55 0.02 15.70
CA ASP A 193 0.08 -1.23 16.13
C ASP A 193 -0.11 -2.34 15.09
N LEU A 194 0.58 -2.19 13.97
CA LEU A 194 0.58 -3.20 12.90
C LEU A 194 1.09 -4.57 13.38
N ALA A 195 1.97 -4.59 14.40
CA ALA A 195 2.47 -5.84 14.95
C ALA A 195 1.37 -6.63 15.67
N ALA A 196 0.42 -5.93 16.32
CA ALA A 196 -0.73 -6.59 16.92
C ALA A 196 -1.60 -7.29 15.86
N ASP A 197 -1.89 -6.61 14.75
CA ASP A 197 -2.66 -7.20 13.66
C ASP A 197 -1.91 -8.34 12.97
N ALA A 198 -0.61 -8.16 12.71
CA ALA A 198 0.21 -9.20 12.08
C ALA A 198 0.22 -10.52 12.91
N ARG A 199 0.19 -10.42 14.24
CA ARG A 199 0.08 -11.60 15.12
C ARG A 199 -1.31 -12.26 15.09
N GLN A 200 -2.34 -11.54 14.65
CA GLN A 200 -3.72 -12.06 14.54
C GLN A 200 -3.99 -12.69 13.16
N LEU A 201 -3.09 -12.54 12.20
CA LEU A 201 -3.25 -13.21 10.91
C LEU A 201 -3.24 -14.73 11.10
N PRO A 202 -4.13 -15.47 10.43
CA PRO A 202 -4.08 -16.93 10.41
C PRO A 202 -2.70 -17.40 9.95
N PRO A 203 -2.04 -18.31 10.67
CA PRO A 203 -0.67 -18.73 10.33
C PRO A 203 -0.57 -19.41 8.95
N GLU A 204 -1.66 -19.94 8.44
CA GLU A 204 -1.79 -20.53 7.11
C GLU A 204 -2.09 -19.51 6.01
N LEU A 205 -2.46 -18.26 6.33
CA LEU A 205 -2.77 -17.24 5.33
C LEU A 205 -1.53 -16.93 4.49
N PRO A 206 -1.55 -17.18 3.17
CA PRO A 206 -0.40 -16.89 2.33
C PRO A 206 -0.16 -15.38 2.24
N VAL A 207 1.09 -14.95 2.48
CA VAL A 207 1.53 -13.55 2.43
C VAL A 207 2.71 -13.40 1.49
N LEU A 208 2.59 -12.57 0.46
CA LEU A 208 3.68 -12.16 -0.40
C LEU A 208 4.08 -10.72 -0.07
N LEU A 209 5.34 -10.50 0.29
CA LEU A 209 5.91 -9.17 0.39
C LEU A 209 6.80 -8.90 -0.83
N ILE A 210 6.63 -7.73 -1.46
CA ILE A 210 7.47 -7.24 -2.56
C ILE A 210 8.06 -5.91 -2.12
N HIS A 211 9.39 -5.82 -2.02
CA HIS A 211 10.07 -4.65 -1.47
C HIS A 211 11.31 -4.27 -2.28
N GLY A 212 11.52 -2.99 -2.52
CA GLY A 212 12.76 -2.52 -3.15
C GLY A 212 13.89 -2.37 -2.13
N ASP A 213 15.12 -2.75 -2.47
CA ASP A 213 16.29 -2.62 -1.60
C ASP A 213 16.76 -1.17 -1.41
N ARG A 214 16.33 -0.26 -2.32
CA ARG A 214 16.59 1.19 -2.23
C ARG A 214 15.40 2.00 -1.74
N ASP A 215 14.46 1.36 -1.07
CA ASP A 215 13.31 2.07 -0.48
C ASP A 215 13.75 2.98 0.66
N THR A 216 13.61 4.29 0.44
CA THR A 216 13.94 5.33 1.43
C THR A 216 12.73 5.78 2.25
N THR A 217 11.55 5.32 1.91
CA THR A 217 10.27 5.70 2.55
C THR A 217 9.79 4.63 3.54
N ALA A 218 9.94 3.36 3.20
CA ALA A 218 9.62 2.24 4.09
C ALA A 218 10.88 1.38 4.33
N PRO A 219 11.18 0.99 5.58
CA PRO A 219 12.36 0.17 5.84
C PRO A 219 12.17 -1.27 5.37
N LEU A 220 13.08 -1.79 4.54
CA LEU A 220 13.11 -3.20 4.14
C LEU A 220 13.12 -4.12 5.37
N ALA A 221 13.83 -3.71 6.44
CA ALA A 221 13.88 -4.46 7.70
C ALA A 221 12.49 -4.75 8.30
N GLY A 222 11.51 -3.87 8.08
CA GLY A 222 10.13 -4.12 8.53
C GLY A 222 9.46 -5.24 7.75
N ALA A 223 9.66 -5.32 6.44
CA ALA A 223 9.16 -6.42 5.62
C ALA A 223 9.85 -7.74 6.00
N GLN A 224 11.16 -7.71 6.26
CA GLN A 224 11.94 -8.86 6.75
C GLN A 224 11.43 -9.33 8.12
N GLU A 225 11.13 -8.40 9.04
CA GLU A 225 10.58 -8.72 10.37
C GLU A 225 9.23 -9.44 10.25
N LEU A 226 8.32 -8.93 9.42
CA LEU A 226 7.03 -9.59 9.20
C LEU A 226 7.20 -10.97 8.55
N ALA A 227 8.04 -11.09 7.52
CA ALA A 227 8.30 -12.37 6.85
C ALA A 227 8.90 -13.42 7.80
N ALA A 228 9.76 -13.00 8.73
CA ALA A 228 10.36 -13.91 9.72
C ALA A 228 9.38 -14.41 10.78
N HIS A 229 8.31 -13.67 11.05
CA HIS A 229 7.34 -14.00 12.09
C HIS A 229 6.07 -14.68 11.57
N HIS A 230 5.78 -14.61 10.26
CA HIS A 230 4.59 -15.23 9.68
C HIS A 230 4.96 -16.48 8.85
N PRO A 231 4.50 -17.69 9.25
CA PRO A 231 4.98 -18.95 8.67
C PRO A 231 4.74 -19.11 7.15
N ALA A 232 3.64 -18.54 6.66
CA ALA A 232 3.26 -18.60 5.25
C ALA A 232 3.65 -17.31 4.47
N ALA A 233 4.65 -16.54 4.97
CA ALA A 233 5.12 -15.35 4.29
C ALA A 233 6.35 -15.61 3.42
N VAL A 234 6.37 -14.96 2.25
CA VAL A 234 7.50 -14.92 1.33
C VAL A 234 7.87 -13.47 1.03
N LEU A 235 9.14 -13.13 1.11
CA LEU A 235 9.67 -11.82 0.75
C LEU A 235 10.46 -11.88 -0.56
N VAL A 236 10.03 -11.09 -1.53
CA VAL A 236 10.74 -10.83 -2.79
C VAL A 236 11.36 -9.43 -2.70
N THR A 237 12.70 -9.38 -2.67
CA THR A 237 13.45 -8.12 -2.71
C THR A 237 13.82 -7.77 -4.13
N LEU A 238 13.51 -6.56 -4.59
CA LEU A 238 13.81 -6.08 -5.94
C LEU A 238 15.06 -5.19 -5.92
N PRO A 239 16.18 -5.61 -6.55
CA PRO A 239 17.42 -4.86 -6.56
C PRO A 239 17.28 -3.52 -7.28
N GLY A 240 17.82 -2.45 -6.68
CA GLY A 240 17.86 -1.11 -7.26
C GLY A 240 16.51 -0.38 -7.26
N VAL A 241 15.45 -0.97 -6.71
CA VAL A 241 14.09 -0.45 -6.73
C VAL A 241 13.81 0.40 -5.49
N ASP A 242 13.15 1.54 -5.68
CA ASP A 242 12.71 2.44 -4.63
C ASP A 242 11.34 2.04 -4.02
N HIS A 243 10.66 2.99 -3.34
CA HIS A 243 9.35 2.80 -2.70
C HIS A 243 8.21 2.43 -3.66
N HIS A 244 8.43 2.45 -4.96
CA HIS A 244 7.38 2.22 -5.96
C HIS A 244 7.70 1.03 -6.88
N PRO A 245 7.75 -0.22 -6.36
CA PRO A 245 8.10 -1.39 -7.17
C PRO A 245 7.29 -1.52 -8.46
N LEU A 246 5.97 -1.32 -8.36
CA LEU A 246 5.07 -1.40 -9.52
C LEU A 246 5.33 -0.31 -10.58
N LEU A 247 5.91 0.83 -10.21
CA LEU A 247 6.27 1.88 -11.17
C LEU A 247 7.64 1.64 -11.81
N ARG A 248 8.57 0.98 -11.09
CA ARG A 248 9.94 0.71 -11.54
C ARG A 248 10.07 -0.56 -12.34
N ASP A 249 9.39 -1.62 -11.89
CA ASP A 249 9.40 -2.92 -12.54
C ASP A 249 7.98 -3.54 -12.56
N PRO A 250 7.07 -2.96 -13.38
CA PRO A 250 5.68 -3.41 -13.44
C PRO A 250 5.57 -4.87 -13.89
N SER A 251 6.42 -5.31 -14.82
CA SER A 251 6.38 -6.67 -15.35
C SER A 251 6.67 -7.71 -14.27
N ARG A 252 7.71 -7.48 -13.48
CA ARG A 252 8.09 -8.38 -12.38
C ARG A 252 7.05 -8.38 -11.26
N CYS A 253 6.51 -7.21 -10.91
CA CYS A 253 5.45 -7.13 -9.90
C CYS A 253 4.16 -7.82 -10.36
N VAL A 254 3.72 -7.60 -11.60
CA VAL A 254 2.51 -8.22 -12.15
C VAL A 254 2.65 -9.73 -12.23
N GLU A 255 3.82 -10.23 -12.65
CA GLU A 255 4.09 -11.66 -12.71
C GLU A 255 4.12 -12.29 -11.32
N ALA A 256 4.75 -11.65 -10.32
CA ALA A 256 4.74 -12.12 -8.94
C ALA A 256 3.32 -12.18 -8.37
N ILE A 257 2.50 -11.14 -8.60
CA ILE A 257 1.09 -11.11 -8.21
C ILE A 257 0.33 -12.28 -8.88
N ARG A 258 0.50 -12.47 -10.19
CA ARG A 258 -0.17 -13.53 -10.95
C ARG A 258 0.18 -14.92 -10.43
N LEU A 259 1.47 -15.23 -10.30
CA LEU A 259 1.95 -16.52 -9.84
C LEU A 259 1.46 -16.81 -8.42
N PHE A 260 1.63 -15.87 -7.50
CA PHE A 260 1.21 -16.05 -6.13
C PHE A 260 -0.31 -16.23 -5.99
N SER A 261 -1.09 -15.55 -6.82
CA SER A 261 -2.56 -15.69 -6.81
C SER A 261 -3.04 -17.05 -7.32
N VAL A 262 -2.24 -17.75 -8.14
CA VAL A 262 -2.57 -19.10 -8.63
C VAL A 262 -2.01 -20.19 -7.72
N THR A 263 -0.74 -20.10 -7.34
CA THR A 263 0.01 -21.23 -6.75
C THR A 263 0.27 -21.10 -5.25
N GLY A 264 0.01 -19.92 -4.65
CA GLY A 264 0.44 -19.66 -3.28
C GLY A 264 1.96 -19.57 -3.13
N VAL A 265 2.48 -19.92 -1.94
CA VAL A 265 3.88 -19.67 -1.54
C VAL A 265 4.91 -20.51 -2.32
N SER A 266 4.58 -21.76 -2.69
CA SER A 266 5.58 -22.77 -3.05
C SER A 266 6.31 -22.54 -4.39
N HIS A 267 5.75 -21.78 -5.31
CA HIS A 267 6.34 -21.60 -6.66
C HIS A 267 6.87 -20.19 -6.97
N VAL A 268 6.62 -19.21 -6.11
CA VAL A 268 7.18 -17.85 -6.33
C VAL A 268 8.70 -17.87 -6.18
N LEU A 269 9.25 -18.74 -5.31
CA LEU A 269 10.69 -18.88 -5.07
C LEU A 269 11.43 -19.64 -6.20
N ASP A 270 10.74 -20.48 -6.97
CA ASP A 270 11.34 -21.29 -8.05
C ASP A 270 11.36 -20.55 -9.39
N THR A 271 10.87 -19.33 -9.46
CA THR A 271 10.84 -18.54 -10.70
C THR A 271 12.13 -17.76 -10.91
N PRO A 272 12.49 -17.43 -12.17
CA PRO A 272 13.63 -16.53 -12.46
C PRO A 272 13.53 -15.17 -11.74
N VAL A 273 12.33 -14.77 -11.33
CA VAL A 273 12.07 -13.56 -10.54
C VAL A 273 12.64 -13.67 -9.13
N ALA A 274 12.46 -14.81 -8.47
CA ALA A 274 13.00 -15.06 -7.14
C ALA A 274 14.48 -15.51 -7.19
N ALA A 275 14.88 -16.31 -8.19
CA ALA A 275 16.26 -16.73 -8.38
C ALA A 275 17.21 -15.56 -8.61
N ALA A 276 16.78 -14.51 -9.31
CA ALA A 276 17.56 -13.29 -9.48
C ALA A 276 17.67 -12.46 -8.17
N ALA A 277 16.71 -12.59 -7.26
CA ALA A 277 16.77 -11.93 -5.95
C ALA A 277 17.67 -12.67 -4.96
N LEU A 278 17.71 -14.01 -5.04
CA LEU A 278 18.59 -14.84 -4.20
C LEU A 278 20.06 -14.84 -4.67
N ALA A 279 20.32 -14.62 -5.98
CA ALA A 279 21.68 -14.54 -6.52
C ALA A 279 22.35 -13.16 -6.27
N ALA A 280 21.60 -12.16 -5.77
CA ALA A 280 22.10 -10.81 -5.47
C ALA A 280 22.25 -10.54 -3.96
N SER A 281 21.94 -11.51 -3.10
CA SER A 281 22.16 -11.48 -1.64
C SER A 281 23.42 -12.25 -1.27
#